data_e1378349def92e55855be0d13d955a13
#
_entry.id   e1378349def92e55855be0d13d955a13
#
_cell.length_a   1.000
_cell.length_b   1.000
_cell.length_c   1.000
_cell.angle_alpha   90.00
_cell.angle_beta   90.00
_cell.angle_gamma   90.00
#
_symmetry.space_group_name_H-M   'P 1'
#
loop_
_entity.id
_entity.type
_entity.pdbx_description
1 polymer ?
#
loop_
_entity_poly.entity_id
_entity_poly.type
_entity_poly.pdbx_seq_one_letter_code
_entity_poly.pdbx_strand_id
1 'polypeptide(L)'
;MFKIFITADVAKEAKEFLEKEFVVDIRPNMDEGELCKVIGEYDAVITRSQTKITKKVIHAATNLKVIGRAGVGIDGIDIPEATAKGITVVNTPESNTIAACEHTLALMLSITRYIPQAHQSIMEGRWDRKS
;
A
#
# COMPACT_ATOMS: atom_id res chain seq x y z
N MET A 1 -18.73 -17.81 7.52
CA MET A 1 -17.36 -17.51 7.91
C MET A 1 -16.97 -16.21 7.24
N PHE A 2 -16.31 -15.30 7.92
CA PHE A 2 -15.97 -13.98 7.41
C PHE A 2 -14.93 -14.12 6.29
N LYS A 3 -15.14 -13.44 5.16
CA LYS A 3 -14.29 -13.55 3.96
C LYS A 3 -13.47 -12.28 3.78
N ILE A 4 -12.15 -12.44 3.65
CA ILE A 4 -11.22 -11.34 3.41
C ILE A 4 -10.63 -11.47 2.01
N PHE A 5 -10.67 -10.38 1.26
CA PHE A 5 -10.03 -10.26 -0.03
C PHE A 5 -8.75 -9.41 0.07
N ILE A 6 -7.63 -9.90 -0.45
CA ILE A 6 -6.36 -9.18 -0.45
C ILE A 6 -5.94 -8.91 -1.89
N THR A 7 -5.83 -7.64 -2.25
CA THR A 7 -5.54 -7.19 -3.63
C THR A 7 -4.05 -6.95 -3.90
N ALA A 8 -3.17 -7.39 -3.00
CA ALA A 8 -1.74 -7.15 -3.11
C ALA A 8 -0.96 -8.32 -2.54
N ASP A 9 0.33 -8.40 -2.86
CA ASP A 9 1.23 -9.33 -2.20
C ASP A 9 1.41 -8.94 -0.73
N VAL A 10 1.27 -9.91 0.16
CA VAL A 10 1.44 -9.78 1.60
C VAL A 10 2.46 -10.79 2.11
N ALA A 11 3.07 -10.48 3.24
CA ALA A 11 3.98 -11.40 3.90
C ALA A 11 3.26 -12.72 4.26
N LYS A 12 3.99 -13.84 4.15
CA LYS A 12 3.46 -15.17 4.43
C LYS A 12 2.87 -15.26 5.84
N GLU A 13 3.52 -14.65 6.80
CA GLU A 13 3.09 -14.60 8.20
C GLU A 13 1.76 -13.89 8.38
N ALA A 14 1.53 -12.82 7.61
CA ALA A 14 0.25 -12.09 7.65
C ALA A 14 -0.89 -12.95 7.08
N LYS A 15 -0.62 -13.68 5.98
CA LYS A 15 -1.57 -14.62 5.41
C LYS A 15 -1.91 -15.72 6.41
N GLU A 16 -0.91 -16.41 6.95
CA GLU A 16 -1.08 -17.49 7.93
C GLU A 16 -1.81 -17.03 9.20
N PHE A 17 -1.61 -15.78 9.62
CA PHE A 17 -2.31 -15.19 10.75
C PHE A 17 -3.81 -15.03 10.46
N LEU A 18 -4.16 -14.51 9.29
CA LEU A 18 -5.56 -14.28 8.91
C LEU A 18 -6.30 -15.60 8.64
N GLU A 19 -5.65 -16.58 8.03
CA GLU A 19 -6.24 -17.89 7.69
C GLU A 19 -6.62 -18.71 8.93
N LYS A 20 -6.17 -18.35 10.15
CA LYS A 20 -6.58 -19.01 11.39
C LYS A 20 -8.06 -18.82 11.70
N GLU A 21 -8.63 -17.68 11.32
CA GLU A 21 -9.99 -17.30 11.71
C GLU A 21 -10.90 -16.94 10.53
N PHE A 22 -10.32 -16.66 9.35
CA PHE A 22 -11.03 -16.14 8.20
C PHE A 22 -10.76 -16.96 6.93
N VAL A 23 -11.67 -16.86 5.98
CA VAL A 23 -11.42 -17.31 4.60
C VAL A 23 -10.69 -16.18 3.88
N VAL A 24 -9.49 -16.45 3.36
CA VAL A 24 -8.63 -15.43 2.74
C VAL A 24 -8.38 -15.76 1.27
N ASP A 25 -8.78 -14.87 0.39
CA ASP A 25 -8.46 -14.90 -1.04
C ASP A 25 -7.45 -13.81 -1.37
N ILE A 26 -6.38 -14.16 -2.09
CA ILE A 26 -5.33 -13.22 -2.52
C ILE A 26 -5.28 -13.20 -4.04
N ARG A 27 -5.54 -12.04 -4.64
CA ARG A 27 -5.42 -11.81 -6.09
C ARG A 27 -4.81 -10.44 -6.33
N PRO A 28 -3.49 -10.35 -6.47
CA PRO A 28 -2.81 -9.09 -6.74
C PRO A 28 -3.06 -8.62 -8.18
N ASN A 29 -2.86 -7.32 -8.41
CA ASN A 29 -2.87 -6.69 -9.73
C ASN A 29 -4.20 -6.76 -10.51
N MET A 30 -5.33 -6.80 -9.81
CA MET A 30 -6.65 -6.71 -10.44
C MET A 30 -6.96 -5.26 -10.88
N ASP A 31 -7.57 -5.13 -12.03
CA ASP A 31 -8.12 -3.86 -12.46
C ASP A 31 -9.46 -3.55 -11.75
N GLU A 32 -9.94 -2.29 -11.90
CA GLU A 32 -11.17 -1.86 -11.24
C GLU A 32 -12.40 -2.69 -11.67
N GLY A 33 -12.47 -3.06 -12.95
CA GLY A 33 -13.61 -3.81 -13.50
C GLY A 33 -13.66 -5.24 -12.98
N GLU A 34 -12.51 -5.89 -12.87
CA GLU A 34 -12.35 -7.21 -12.27
C GLU A 34 -12.71 -7.20 -10.79
N LEU A 35 -12.20 -6.19 -10.07
CA LEU A 35 -12.48 -6.02 -8.65
C LEU A 35 -13.98 -5.83 -8.37
N CYS A 36 -14.66 -5.01 -9.17
CA CYS A 36 -16.12 -4.82 -9.08
C CYS A 36 -16.94 -6.11 -9.24
N LYS A 37 -16.43 -7.09 -9.99
CA LYS A 37 -17.16 -8.36 -10.21
C LYS A 37 -17.13 -9.28 -9.01
N VAL A 38 -16.10 -9.17 -8.15
CA VAL A 38 -15.88 -10.13 -7.08
C VAL A 38 -16.04 -9.54 -5.69
N ILE A 39 -15.86 -8.21 -5.53
CA ILE A 39 -15.77 -7.56 -4.21
C ILE A 39 -17.04 -7.73 -3.36
N GLY A 40 -18.20 -7.91 -4.00
CA GLY A 40 -19.48 -8.11 -3.32
C GLY A 40 -19.57 -9.38 -2.50
N GLU A 41 -18.67 -10.35 -2.71
CA GLU A 41 -18.65 -11.63 -1.98
C GLU A 41 -17.89 -11.55 -0.65
N TYR A 42 -17.18 -10.44 -0.39
CA TYR A 42 -16.25 -10.30 0.74
C TYR A 42 -16.75 -9.32 1.79
N ASP A 43 -16.43 -9.62 3.04
CA ASP A 43 -16.73 -8.80 4.22
C ASP A 43 -15.65 -7.76 4.47
N ALA A 44 -14.40 -8.03 4.08
CA ALA A 44 -13.30 -7.11 4.19
C ALA A 44 -12.40 -7.17 2.95
N VAL A 45 -11.75 -6.02 2.64
CA VAL A 45 -10.69 -5.95 1.63
C VAL A 45 -9.43 -5.36 2.23
N ILE A 46 -8.27 -5.97 1.96
CA ILE A 46 -6.95 -5.42 2.29
C ILE A 46 -6.28 -4.99 0.99
N THR A 47 -5.87 -3.73 0.93
CA THR A 47 -5.29 -3.11 -0.27
C THR A 47 -3.96 -2.42 -0.01
N ARG A 48 -3.18 -2.19 -1.07
CA ARG A 48 -1.96 -1.37 -1.09
C ARG A 48 -2.07 -0.28 -2.17
N SER A 49 -0.97 0.47 -2.38
CA SER A 49 -0.97 1.65 -3.28
C SER A 49 -1.41 1.38 -4.72
N GLN A 50 -1.23 0.17 -5.19
CA GLN A 50 -1.54 -0.22 -6.57
C GLN A 50 -3.04 -0.30 -6.84
N THR A 51 -3.85 -0.65 -5.83
CA THR A 51 -5.30 -0.85 -5.99
C THR A 51 -6.06 0.34 -5.42
N LYS A 52 -6.93 0.92 -6.23
CA LYS A 52 -7.85 1.98 -5.82
C LYS A 52 -9.21 1.41 -5.44
N ILE A 53 -9.75 1.85 -4.33
CA ILE A 53 -11.11 1.55 -3.88
C ILE A 53 -11.99 2.78 -4.16
N THR A 54 -12.39 2.87 -5.40
CA THR A 54 -13.19 3.99 -5.90
C THR A 54 -14.66 3.87 -5.48
N LYS A 55 -15.43 4.93 -5.65
CA LYS A 55 -16.88 4.92 -5.48
C LYS A 55 -17.55 3.75 -6.21
N LYS A 56 -17.11 3.43 -7.43
CA LYS A 56 -17.65 2.32 -8.23
C LYS A 56 -17.40 0.97 -7.55
N VAL A 57 -16.20 0.73 -7.03
CA VAL A 57 -15.86 -0.47 -6.27
C VAL A 57 -16.69 -0.57 -5.00
N ILE A 58 -16.82 0.54 -4.26
CA ILE A 58 -17.63 0.59 -3.04
C ILE A 58 -19.10 0.30 -3.34
N HIS A 59 -19.63 0.77 -4.46
CA HIS A 59 -21.01 0.47 -4.87
C HIS A 59 -21.22 -1.01 -5.21
N ALA A 60 -20.24 -1.67 -5.80
CA ALA A 60 -20.27 -3.10 -6.11
C ALA A 60 -20.09 -3.98 -4.84
N ALA A 61 -19.53 -3.43 -3.79
CA ALA A 61 -19.21 -4.13 -2.54
C ALA A 61 -20.42 -4.24 -1.60
N THR A 62 -21.34 -5.14 -1.89
CA THR A 62 -22.63 -5.27 -1.17
C THR A 62 -22.49 -5.76 0.27
N ASN A 63 -21.45 -6.54 0.58
CA ASN A 63 -21.24 -7.16 1.90
C ASN A 63 -20.09 -6.52 2.68
N LEU A 64 -19.35 -5.59 2.05
CA LEU A 64 -18.12 -5.03 2.62
C LEU A 64 -18.38 -4.21 3.88
N LYS A 65 -17.64 -4.50 4.94
CA LYS A 65 -17.71 -3.85 6.26
C LYS A 65 -16.42 -3.09 6.58
N VAL A 66 -15.27 -3.60 6.06
CA VAL A 66 -13.96 -3.06 6.40
C VAL A 66 -13.08 -2.94 5.16
N ILE A 67 -12.42 -1.81 5.02
CA ILE A 67 -11.33 -1.59 4.07
C ILE A 67 -10.05 -1.36 4.86
N GLY A 68 -9.11 -2.31 4.78
CA GLY A 68 -7.78 -2.21 5.37
C GLY A 68 -6.77 -1.70 4.35
N ARG A 69 -6.09 -0.62 4.67
CA ARG A 69 -4.99 -0.08 3.87
C ARG A 69 -3.65 -0.49 4.50
N ALA A 70 -2.94 -1.42 3.88
CA ALA A 70 -1.57 -1.76 4.27
C ALA A 70 -0.60 -0.67 3.79
N GLY A 71 -0.58 0.45 4.50
CA GLY A 71 0.20 1.66 4.21
C GLY A 71 -0.35 2.90 4.89
N VAL A 72 0.37 4.02 4.77
CA VAL A 72 0.03 5.29 5.44
C VAL A 72 -1.04 6.07 4.69
N GLY A 73 -0.83 6.28 3.37
CA GLY A 73 -1.71 7.10 2.54
C GLY A 73 -3.05 6.41 2.23
N ILE A 74 -4.13 7.14 2.32
CA ILE A 74 -5.50 6.67 2.03
C ILE A 74 -6.10 7.29 0.77
N ASP A 75 -5.32 8.06 0.01
CA ASP A 75 -5.76 8.80 -1.20
C ASP A 75 -6.38 7.91 -2.29
N GLY A 76 -6.08 6.62 -2.28
CA GLY A 76 -6.65 5.64 -3.20
C GLY A 76 -8.02 5.12 -2.79
N ILE A 77 -8.63 5.60 -1.70
CA ILE A 77 -9.91 5.13 -1.16
C ILE A 77 -10.89 6.30 -1.14
N ASP A 78 -12.09 6.09 -1.68
CA ASP A 78 -13.18 7.08 -1.59
C ASP A 78 -13.78 7.06 -0.17
N ILE A 79 -13.16 7.83 0.74
CA ILE A 79 -13.55 7.91 2.15
C ILE A 79 -14.99 8.41 2.34
N PRO A 80 -15.43 9.50 1.65
CA PRO A 80 -16.82 9.96 1.77
C PRO A 80 -17.83 8.85 1.42
N GLU A 81 -17.61 8.12 0.36
CA GLU A 81 -18.52 7.05 -0.06
C GLU A 81 -18.48 5.85 0.88
N ALA A 82 -17.29 5.45 1.37
CA ALA A 82 -17.15 4.40 2.37
C ALA A 82 -17.92 4.75 3.66
N THR A 83 -17.77 5.98 4.12
CA THR A 83 -18.49 6.52 5.30
C THR A 83 -20.01 6.50 5.09
N ALA A 84 -20.48 6.96 3.94
CA ALA A 84 -21.91 6.98 3.61
C ALA A 84 -22.53 5.58 3.61
N LYS A 85 -21.74 4.54 3.29
CA LYS A 85 -22.16 3.14 3.36
C LYS A 85 -21.88 2.45 4.70
N GLY A 86 -21.34 3.15 5.68
CA GLY A 86 -21.00 2.59 6.99
C GLY A 86 -19.81 1.61 6.94
N ILE A 87 -18.95 1.70 5.92
CA ILE A 87 -17.76 0.87 5.78
C ILE A 87 -16.62 1.51 6.57
N THR A 88 -16.03 0.75 7.49
CA THR A 88 -14.89 1.21 8.29
C THR A 88 -13.61 1.18 7.44
N VAL A 89 -12.85 2.28 7.45
CA VAL A 89 -11.53 2.34 6.80
C VAL A 89 -10.46 2.41 7.86
N VAL A 90 -9.46 1.52 7.77
CA VAL A 90 -8.29 1.46 8.65
C VAL A 90 -7.01 1.47 7.85
N ASN A 91 -5.95 2.04 8.40
CA ASN A 91 -4.62 2.08 7.78
C ASN A 91 -3.51 1.81 8.80
N THR A 92 -2.25 1.79 8.33
CA THR A 92 -1.06 1.61 9.17
C THR A 92 -0.21 2.89 9.16
N PRO A 93 -0.57 3.93 9.95
CA PRO A 93 -0.02 5.28 9.80
C PRO A 93 1.47 5.38 10.14
N GLU A 94 2.01 4.49 10.95
CA GLU A 94 3.41 4.54 11.41
C GLU A 94 4.34 3.55 10.69
N SER A 95 3.82 2.78 9.73
CA SER A 95 4.54 1.62 9.16
C SER A 95 5.84 1.97 8.43
N ASN A 96 6.03 3.20 7.97
CA ASN A 96 7.23 3.63 7.25
C ASN A 96 7.92 4.88 7.86
N THR A 97 7.50 5.33 9.03
CA THR A 97 7.99 6.59 9.64
C THR A 97 9.51 6.61 9.80
N ILE A 98 10.09 5.54 10.36
CA ILE A 98 11.54 5.42 10.56
C ILE A 98 12.26 5.40 9.20
N ALA A 99 11.82 4.56 8.27
CA ALA A 99 12.43 4.44 6.96
C ALA A 99 12.38 5.76 6.16
N ALA A 100 11.27 6.50 6.23
CA ALA A 100 11.15 7.81 5.60
C ALA A 100 12.09 8.85 6.23
N CYS A 101 12.23 8.84 7.56
CA CYS A 101 13.16 9.71 8.29
C CYS A 101 14.61 9.42 7.88
N GLU A 102 15.04 8.17 7.94
CA GLU A 102 16.40 7.76 7.56
C GLU A 102 16.72 8.11 6.10
N HIS A 103 15.79 7.85 5.20
CA HIS A 103 15.95 8.20 3.78
C HIS A 103 16.08 9.70 3.56
N THR A 104 15.29 10.50 4.29
CA THR A 104 15.38 11.97 4.24
C THR A 104 16.75 12.46 4.68
N LEU A 105 17.25 11.96 5.81
CA LEU A 105 18.59 12.31 6.31
C LEU A 105 19.69 11.87 5.33
N ALA A 106 19.56 10.65 4.78
CA ALA A 106 20.51 10.15 3.78
C ALA A 106 20.57 11.02 2.54
N LEU A 107 19.43 11.47 2.02
CA LEU A 107 19.37 12.40 0.88
C LEU A 107 19.97 13.76 1.22
N MET A 108 19.66 14.32 2.39
CA MET A 108 20.25 15.60 2.85
C MET A 108 21.78 15.54 2.89
N LEU A 109 22.33 14.49 3.53
CA LEU A 109 23.77 14.28 3.63
C LEU A 109 24.40 14.00 2.27
N SER A 110 23.73 13.25 1.43
CA SER A 110 24.18 12.94 0.06
C SER A 110 24.34 14.20 -0.82
N ILE A 111 23.36 15.10 -0.75
CA ILE A 111 23.38 16.36 -1.50
C ILE A 111 24.47 17.29 -0.95
N THR A 112 24.53 17.49 0.38
CA THR A 112 25.49 18.41 0.98
C THR A 112 26.96 17.99 0.81
N ARG A 113 27.20 16.69 0.63
CA ARG A 113 28.55 16.13 0.44
C ARG A 113 28.85 15.74 -1.01
N TYR A 114 27.97 16.07 -1.96
CA TYR A 114 28.15 15.75 -3.38
C TYR A 114 28.43 14.26 -3.66
N ILE A 115 27.82 13.36 -2.87
CA ILE A 115 28.09 11.90 -2.95
C ILE A 115 27.79 11.32 -4.35
N PRO A 116 26.65 11.64 -5.02
CA PRO A 116 26.38 11.11 -6.36
C PRO A 116 27.42 11.56 -7.39
N GLN A 117 27.84 12.83 -7.34
CA GLN A 117 28.82 13.38 -8.26
C GLN A 117 30.22 12.77 -8.03
N ALA A 118 30.61 12.60 -6.76
CA ALA A 118 31.85 11.94 -6.40
C ALA A 118 31.85 10.47 -6.85
N HIS A 119 30.76 9.76 -6.65
CA HIS A 119 30.61 8.38 -7.12
C HIS A 119 30.75 8.29 -8.64
N GLN A 120 30.03 9.12 -9.38
CA GLN A 120 30.11 9.17 -10.84
C GLN A 120 31.53 9.46 -11.33
N SER A 121 32.22 10.43 -10.73
CA SER A 121 33.63 10.79 -11.07
C SER A 121 34.55 9.56 -10.94
N ILE A 122 34.44 8.82 -9.85
CA ILE A 122 35.22 7.60 -9.64
C ILE A 122 34.87 6.51 -10.66
N MET A 123 33.61 6.30 -10.97
CA MET A 123 33.18 5.31 -11.98
C MET A 123 33.71 5.63 -13.39
N GLU A 124 33.93 6.93 -13.70
CA GLU A 124 34.52 7.41 -14.94
C GLU A 124 36.06 7.41 -14.89
N GLY A 125 36.68 6.90 -13.83
CA GLY A 125 38.14 6.87 -13.65
C GLY A 125 38.77 8.22 -13.32
N ARG A 126 37.97 9.19 -12.88
CA ARG A 126 38.45 10.53 -12.48
C ARG A 126 38.61 10.64 -10.97
N TRP A 127 39.64 11.31 -10.52
CA TRP A 127 39.87 11.61 -9.10
C TRP A 127 39.92 13.15 -8.91
N ASP A 128 38.75 13.75 -8.81
CA ASP A 128 38.61 15.21 -8.75
C ASP A 128 38.78 15.69 -7.30
N ARG A 129 39.99 16.13 -6.95
CA ARG A 129 40.32 16.63 -5.58
C ARG A 129 40.05 18.12 -5.36
N LYS A 130 39.85 18.87 -6.46
CA LYS A 130 39.68 20.33 -6.44
C LYS A 130 38.41 20.67 -7.19
N SER A 131 37.34 20.79 -6.50
CA SER A 131 36.08 21.40 -6.96
C SER A 131 35.56 22.33 -5.89
#